data_444cc3511c700f00056f9c171dd4527c
#
_entry.id   444cc3511c700f00056f9c171dd4527c
#
_cell.length_a   1.000
_cell.length_b   1.000
_cell.length_c   1.000
_cell.angle_alpha   90.00
_cell.angle_beta   90.00
_cell.angle_gamma   90.00
#
_symmetry.space_group_name_H-M   'P 1'
#
loop_
_entity.id
_entity.type
_entity.pdbx_description
1 polymer ?
#
loop_
_entity_poly.entity_id
_entity_poly.type
_entity_poly.pdbx_seq_one_letter_code
_entity_poly.pdbx_strand_id
1 'polypeptide(L)'
;MEYMWFWIVAFLFVGYFVLDGFDFGVGMSLPFLGKNDVSRRQVINTIGPIWDLNETWVIVAGACLFASFPEWYATLFSGFSLPLLLILLALILRGVSFEYRHQRESAAWKRGFDRMIVIGSAVPALLWGVAFGNIVQGVAIDENHIYVGGFFALLNPYALLVGVTTLLLFFLHGVLFVSLKTDGQVHADARRPVSYTHLTLPTNREV
;
A
#
# COMPACT_ATOMS: atom_id res chain seq x y z
N MET A 1 28.79 9.51 -7.80
CA MET A 1 27.63 10.22 -7.24
C MET A 1 26.32 9.49 -7.59
N GLU A 2 26.12 9.03 -8.83
CA GLU A 2 24.91 8.33 -9.29
C GLU A 2 24.57 7.08 -8.46
N TYR A 3 25.54 6.19 -8.22
CA TYR A 3 25.33 4.99 -7.39
C TYR A 3 24.84 5.32 -5.97
N MET A 4 25.31 6.39 -5.38
CA MET A 4 24.86 6.82 -4.05
C MET A 4 23.38 7.24 -4.10
N TRP A 5 23.00 8.05 -5.09
CA TRP A 5 21.60 8.47 -5.25
C TRP A 5 20.68 7.32 -5.61
N PHE A 6 21.14 6.36 -6.40
CA PHE A 6 20.39 5.13 -6.68
C PHE A 6 20.01 4.40 -5.38
N TRP A 7 20.99 4.19 -4.49
CA TRP A 7 20.73 3.53 -3.21
C TRP A 7 19.87 4.35 -2.27
N ILE A 8 19.97 5.68 -2.28
CA ILE A 8 19.11 6.55 -1.50
C ILE A 8 17.66 6.42 -1.99
N VAL A 9 17.41 6.51 -3.30
CA VAL A 9 16.07 6.36 -3.87
C VAL A 9 15.50 4.97 -3.59
N ALA A 10 16.31 3.92 -3.76
CA ALA A 10 15.91 2.55 -3.44
C ALA A 10 15.52 2.40 -1.96
N PHE A 11 16.33 2.95 -1.04
CA PHE A 11 16.04 2.96 0.40
C PHE A 11 14.73 3.68 0.72
N LEU A 12 14.47 4.81 0.08
CA LEU A 12 13.23 5.57 0.28
C LEU A 12 11.99 4.80 -0.18
N PHE A 13 12.05 4.12 -1.34
CA PHE A 13 10.94 3.27 -1.78
C PHE A 13 10.75 2.04 -0.88
N VAL A 14 11.83 1.40 -0.45
CA VAL A 14 11.74 0.28 0.51
C VAL A 14 11.13 0.77 1.83
N GLY A 15 11.59 1.92 2.34
CA GLY A 15 11.02 2.55 3.53
C GLY A 15 9.53 2.85 3.38
N TYR A 16 9.13 3.39 2.23
CA TYR A 16 7.72 3.61 1.90
C TYR A 16 6.89 2.31 1.96
N PHE A 17 7.36 1.26 1.30
CA PHE A 17 6.62 -0.02 1.29
C PHE A 17 6.58 -0.70 2.66
N VAL A 18 7.59 -0.49 3.50
CA VAL A 18 7.57 -0.99 4.89
C VAL A 18 6.59 -0.19 5.74
N LEU A 19 6.59 1.14 5.63
CA LEU A 19 5.83 2.02 6.50
C LEU A 19 4.37 2.19 6.02
N ASP A 20 4.14 2.59 4.77
CA ASP A 20 2.78 2.75 4.23
C ASP A 20 2.16 1.39 3.83
N GLY A 21 2.99 0.35 3.62
CA GLY A 21 2.52 -1.00 3.32
C GLY A 21 1.65 -1.60 4.42
N PHE A 22 1.99 -1.44 5.70
CA PHE A 22 1.09 -1.87 6.76
C PHE A 22 -0.15 -0.98 6.89
N ASP A 23 -0.06 0.31 6.56
CA ASP A 23 -1.23 1.20 6.54
C ASP A 23 -2.26 0.77 5.50
N PHE A 24 -1.81 0.39 4.29
CA PHE A 24 -2.69 -0.24 3.29
C PHE A 24 -3.31 -1.52 3.83
N GLY A 25 -2.50 -2.37 4.47
CA GLY A 25 -2.97 -3.62 5.04
C GLY A 25 -4.02 -3.43 6.13
N VAL A 26 -3.83 -2.45 7.01
CA VAL A 26 -4.82 -2.06 8.04
C VAL A 26 -6.12 -1.61 7.39
N GLY A 27 -6.06 -0.72 6.37
CA GLY A 27 -7.24 -0.27 5.65
C GLY A 27 -8.00 -1.41 4.98
N MET A 28 -7.29 -2.34 4.31
CA MET A 28 -7.88 -3.53 3.70
C MET A 28 -8.48 -4.51 4.72
N SER A 29 -7.93 -4.58 5.93
CA SER A 29 -8.39 -5.49 6.99
C SER A 29 -9.71 -5.06 7.67
N LEU A 30 -10.13 -3.81 7.46
CA LEU A 30 -11.27 -3.20 8.13
C LEU A 30 -12.59 -4.01 8.04
N PRO A 31 -12.97 -4.61 6.89
CA PRO A 31 -14.17 -5.44 6.80
C PRO A 31 -14.11 -6.73 7.61
N PHE A 32 -12.91 -7.26 7.83
CA PHE A 32 -12.68 -8.55 8.49
C PHE A 32 -12.54 -8.39 10.01
N LEU A 33 -11.84 -7.35 10.46
CA LEU A 33 -11.54 -7.11 11.88
C LEU A 33 -12.54 -6.15 12.53
N GLY A 34 -13.13 -5.25 11.75
CA GLY A 34 -14.06 -4.22 12.22
C GLY A 34 -15.52 -4.69 12.23
N LYS A 35 -15.93 -5.59 13.14
CA LYS A 35 -17.28 -6.16 13.20
C LYS A 35 -18.34 -5.16 13.64
N ASN A 36 -17.99 -4.17 14.44
CA ASN A 36 -18.87 -3.08 14.91
C ASN A 36 -18.14 -1.74 14.82
N ASP A 37 -18.83 -0.62 15.12
CA ASP A 37 -18.25 0.71 14.98
C ASP A 37 -17.06 0.94 15.92
N VAL A 38 -17.10 0.39 17.13
CA VAL A 38 -16.00 0.49 18.10
C VAL A 38 -14.76 -0.23 17.59
N SER A 39 -14.90 -1.49 17.14
CA SER A 39 -13.78 -2.26 16.60
C SER A 39 -13.22 -1.64 15.31
N ARG A 40 -14.08 -1.05 14.44
CA ARG A 40 -13.59 -0.30 13.25
C ARG A 40 -12.76 0.92 13.64
N ARG A 41 -13.22 1.69 14.61
CA ARG A 41 -12.45 2.82 15.14
C ARG A 41 -11.14 2.36 15.76
N GLN A 42 -11.14 1.24 16.49
CA GLN A 42 -9.93 0.68 17.08
C GLN A 42 -8.92 0.30 15.98
N VAL A 43 -9.34 -0.36 14.91
CA VAL A 43 -8.48 -0.70 13.76
C VAL A 43 -7.93 0.57 13.10
N ILE A 44 -8.78 1.55 12.75
CA ILE A 44 -8.35 2.79 12.10
C ILE A 44 -7.38 3.58 12.99
N ASN A 45 -7.64 3.64 14.29
CA ASN A 45 -6.79 4.39 15.24
C ASN A 45 -5.38 3.79 15.39
N THR A 46 -5.13 2.54 14.95
CA THR A 46 -3.77 1.98 14.97
C THR A 46 -2.83 2.75 14.06
N ILE A 47 -3.34 3.26 12.95
CA ILE A 47 -2.57 4.02 11.96
C ILE A 47 -2.87 5.52 11.98
N GLY A 48 -3.98 5.94 12.59
CA GLY A 48 -4.43 7.34 12.63
C GLY A 48 -3.33 8.37 12.94
N PRO A 49 -2.45 8.14 13.93
CA PRO A 49 -1.40 9.10 14.28
C PRO A 49 -0.19 9.13 13.33
N ILE A 50 -0.03 8.17 12.43
CA ILE A 50 1.23 7.94 11.70
C ILE A 50 1.08 7.83 10.17
N TRP A 51 -0.13 7.59 9.65
CA TRP A 51 -0.35 7.35 8.22
C TRP A 51 0.16 8.49 7.32
N ASP A 52 -0.03 9.74 7.72
CA ASP A 52 0.41 10.92 6.98
C ASP A 52 1.94 10.99 6.88
N LEU A 53 2.63 10.71 8.00
CA LEU A 53 4.09 10.64 8.03
C LEU A 53 4.62 9.49 7.15
N ASN A 54 3.96 8.34 7.17
CA ASN A 54 4.35 7.17 6.36
C ASN A 54 4.18 7.46 4.85
N GLU A 55 3.09 8.14 4.47
CA GLU A 55 2.83 8.52 3.08
C GLU A 55 3.86 9.55 2.55
N THR A 56 4.45 10.37 3.42
CA THR A 56 5.48 11.34 3.06
C THR A 56 6.73 10.69 2.41
N TRP A 57 7.04 9.45 2.72
CA TRP A 57 8.20 8.74 2.15
C TRP A 57 8.14 8.63 0.63
N VAL A 58 6.97 8.39 0.04
CA VAL A 58 6.84 8.33 -1.42
C VAL A 58 7.04 9.69 -2.08
N ILE A 59 6.63 10.76 -1.40
CA ILE A 59 6.84 12.14 -1.89
C ILE A 59 8.34 12.45 -1.93
N VAL A 60 9.05 12.11 -0.87
CA VAL A 60 10.52 12.30 -0.79
C VAL A 60 11.23 11.42 -1.82
N ALA A 61 10.81 10.16 -1.99
CA ALA A 61 11.36 9.26 -3.02
C ALA A 61 11.20 9.84 -4.42
N GLY A 62 10.00 10.33 -4.76
CA GLY A 62 9.71 10.98 -6.04
C GLY A 62 10.52 12.26 -6.27
N ALA A 63 10.67 13.09 -5.23
CA ALA A 63 11.48 14.31 -5.31
C ALA A 63 12.97 14.00 -5.50
N CYS A 64 13.51 13.01 -4.78
CA CYS A 64 14.89 12.54 -4.96
C CYS A 64 15.11 11.93 -6.34
N LEU A 65 14.16 11.15 -6.85
CA LEU A 65 14.21 10.58 -8.20
C LEU A 65 14.25 11.68 -9.25
N PHE A 66 13.37 12.69 -9.13
CA PHE A 66 13.34 13.84 -10.03
C PHE A 66 14.65 14.61 -10.03
N ALA A 67 15.21 14.89 -8.85
CA ALA A 67 16.44 15.67 -8.72
C ALA A 67 17.69 14.92 -9.19
N SER A 68 17.73 13.59 -9.03
CA SER A 68 18.92 12.78 -9.29
C SER A 68 18.92 12.11 -10.66
N PHE A 69 17.72 11.75 -11.16
CA PHE A 69 17.50 11.00 -12.40
C PHE A 69 16.29 11.57 -13.19
N PRO A 70 16.39 12.82 -13.69
CA PRO A 70 15.27 13.51 -14.32
C PRO A 70 14.70 12.78 -15.55
N GLU A 71 15.53 12.14 -16.37
CA GLU A 71 15.11 11.36 -17.52
C GLU A 71 14.31 10.13 -17.10
N TRP A 72 14.80 9.39 -16.12
CA TRP A 72 14.06 8.24 -15.57
C TRP A 72 12.74 8.65 -14.94
N TYR A 73 12.73 9.76 -14.18
CA TYR A 73 11.50 10.33 -13.63
C TYR A 73 10.51 10.65 -14.74
N ALA A 74 10.94 11.34 -15.80
CA ALA A 74 10.08 11.71 -16.91
C ALA A 74 9.48 10.48 -17.62
N THR A 75 10.29 9.47 -17.91
CA THR A 75 9.84 8.21 -18.53
C THR A 75 8.85 7.45 -17.64
N LEU A 76 9.14 7.37 -16.34
CA LEU A 76 8.25 6.70 -15.37
C LEU A 76 6.90 7.42 -15.30
N PHE A 77 6.90 8.74 -15.11
CA PHE A 77 5.66 9.52 -14.95
C PHE A 77 4.85 9.61 -16.24
N SER A 78 5.48 9.63 -17.41
CA SER A 78 4.76 9.59 -18.69
C SER A 78 4.18 8.20 -18.96
N GLY A 79 4.98 7.15 -18.82
CA GLY A 79 4.56 5.77 -19.11
C GLY A 79 3.56 5.21 -18.11
N PHE A 80 3.71 5.52 -16.84
CA PHE A 80 2.81 5.07 -15.76
C PHE A 80 1.82 6.15 -15.30
N SER A 81 1.57 7.18 -16.12
CA SER A 81 0.73 8.32 -15.75
C SER A 81 -0.66 7.91 -15.23
N LEU A 82 -1.34 6.99 -15.91
CA LEU A 82 -2.67 6.54 -15.49
C LEU A 82 -2.63 5.71 -14.21
N PRO A 83 -1.77 4.68 -14.04
CA PRO A 83 -1.60 4.01 -12.75
C PRO A 83 -1.24 4.96 -11.60
N LEU A 84 -0.32 5.88 -11.81
CA LEU A 84 0.08 6.86 -10.78
C LEU A 84 -1.06 7.81 -10.42
N LEU A 85 -1.85 8.25 -11.41
CA LEU A 85 -3.06 9.05 -11.16
C LEU A 85 -4.08 8.26 -10.31
N LEU A 86 -4.31 6.99 -10.63
CA LEU A 86 -5.23 6.14 -9.85
C LEU A 86 -4.74 5.91 -8.43
N ILE A 87 -3.43 5.71 -8.24
CA ILE A 87 -2.81 5.64 -6.90
C ILE A 87 -3.08 6.95 -6.15
N LEU A 88 -2.77 8.10 -6.75
CA LEU A 88 -2.96 9.41 -6.12
C LEU A 88 -4.42 9.64 -5.72
N LEU A 89 -5.38 9.37 -6.60
CA LEU A 89 -6.81 9.48 -6.30
C LEU A 89 -7.22 8.56 -5.15
N ALA A 90 -6.70 7.34 -5.11
CA ALA A 90 -6.97 6.38 -4.04
C ALA A 90 -6.40 6.85 -2.69
N LEU A 91 -5.17 7.40 -2.67
CA LEU A 91 -4.55 7.99 -1.47
C LEU A 91 -5.36 9.19 -0.96
N ILE A 92 -5.81 10.09 -1.84
CA ILE A 92 -6.68 11.21 -1.47
C ILE A 92 -7.99 10.72 -0.85
N LEU A 93 -8.65 9.72 -1.47
CA LEU A 93 -9.89 9.12 -0.93
C LEU A 93 -9.66 8.50 0.44
N ARG A 94 -8.52 7.81 0.64
CA ARG A 94 -8.13 7.23 1.92
C ARG A 94 -7.94 8.31 2.98
N GLY A 95 -7.11 9.32 2.72
CA GLY A 95 -6.83 10.40 3.65
C GLY A 95 -8.08 11.18 4.06
N VAL A 96 -8.89 11.59 3.08
CA VAL A 96 -10.20 12.24 3.35
C VAL A 96 -11.09 11.35 4.23
N SER A 97 -11.05 10.03 4.03
CA SER A 97 -11.89 9.11 4.77
C SER A 97 -11.53 9.00 6.25
N PHE A 98 -10.25 9.05 6.60
CA PHE A 98 -9.81 9.05 8.00
C PHE A 98 -10.34 10.27 8.75
N GLU A 99 -10.28 11.46 8.12
CA GLU A 99 -10.69 12.73 8.74
C GLU A 99 -12.22 12.89 8.82
N TYR A 100 -12.96 12.47 7.79
CA TYR A 100 -14.39 12.77 7.68
C TYR A 100 -15.33 11.67 8.16
N ARG A 101 -14.83 10.43 8.37
CA ARG A 101 -15.63 9.30 8.83
C ARG A 101 -16.41 9.59 10.11
N HIS A 102 -15.83 10.33 11.04
CA HIS A 102 -16.42 10.60 12.37
C HIS A 102 -17.25 11.88 12.43
N GLN A 103 -17.34 12.66 11.35
CA GLN A 103 -18.07 13.93 11.32
C GLN A 103 -19.59 13.77 11.46
N ARG A 104 -20.13 12.58 11.18
CA ARG A 104 -21.55 12.27 11.29
C ARG A 104 -21.80 10.92 11.95
N GLU A 105 -22.86 10.85 12.77
CA GLU A 105 -23.26 9.61 13.44
C GLU A 105 -24.04 8.63 12.53
N SER A 106 -24.42 9.06 11.33
CA SER A 106 -25.16 8.22 10.37
C SER A 106 -24.38 6.95 10.01
N ALA A 107 -25.02 5.78 10.18
CA ALA A 107 -24.43 4.50 9.81
C ALA A 107 -24.16 4.38 8.29
N ALA A 108 -24.96 5.03 7.44
CA ALA A 108 -24.74 5.07 6.00
C ALA A 108 -23.48 5.88 5.66
N TRP A 109 -23.27 7.01 6.33
CA TRP A 109 -22.09 7.84 6.21
C TRP A 109 -20.81 7.07 6.59
N LYS A 110 -20.78 6.47 7.76
CA LYS A 110 -19.64 5.68 8.25
C LYS A 110 -19.32 4.52 7.31
N ARG A 111 -20.33 3.77 6.82
CA ARG A 111 -20.11 2.68 5.84
C ARG A 111 -19.56 3.18 4.49
N GLY A 112 -19.96 4.37 4.05
CA GLY A 112 -19.43 4.99 2.84
C GLY A 112 -17.92 5.21 2.97
N PHE A 113 -17.48 5.87 4.04
CA PHE A 113 -16.07 6.12 4.32
C PHE A 113 -15.27 4.84 4.61
N ASP A 114 -15.87 3.85 5.30
CA ASP A 114 -15.21 2.55 5.48
C ASP A 114 -14.88 1.88 4.13
N ARG A 115 -15.79 1.93 3.15
CA ARG A 115 -15.54 1.42 1.79
C ARG A 115 -14.45 2.22 1.08
N MET A 116 -14.45 3.54 1.23
CA MET A 116 -13.41 4.40 0.65
C MET A 116 -12.03 4.10 1.25
N ILE A 117 -11.93 3.83 2.55
CA ILE A 117 -10.68 3.38 3.19
C ILE A 117 -10.21 2.06 2.57
N VAL A 118 -11.09 1.08 2.42
CA VAL A 118 -10.74 -0.23 1.84
C VAL A 118 -10.27 -0.10 0.39
N ILE A 119 -11.02 0.62 -0.45
CA ILE A 119 -10.69 0.84 -1.87
C ILE A 119 -9.40 1.69 -1.98
N GLY A 120 -9.31 2.77 -1.20
CA GLY A 120 -8.16 3.67 -1.16
C GLY A 120 -6.88 3.00 -0.65
N SER A 121 -6.98 1.85 0.01
CA SER A 121 -5.86 1.03 0.44
C SER A 121 -5.54 -0.10 -0.54
N ALA A 122 -6.56 -0.78 -1.08
CA ALA A 122 -6.36 -1.92 -1.99
C ALA A 122 -5.83 -1.49 -3.37
N VAL A 123 -6.30 -0.34 -3.90
CA VAL A 123 -5.88 0.15 -5.22
C VAL A 123 -4.38 0.49 -5.24
N PRO A 124 -3.82 1.30 -4.32
CA PRO A 124 -2.38 1.54 -4.29
C PRO A 124 -1.58 0.27 -4.04
N ALA A 125 -2.02 -0.60 -3.11
CA ALA A 125 -1.34 -1.86 -2.81
C ALA A 125 -1.17 -2.75 -4.06
N LEU A 126 -2.21 -2.84 -4.90
CA LEU A 126 -2.17 -3.57 -6.16
C LEU A 126 -1.31 -2.86 -7.21
N LEU A 127 -1.56 -1.57 -7.45
CA LEU A 127 -0.95 -0.83 -8.54
C LEU A 127 0.54 -0.57 -8.34
N TRP A 128 1.00 -0.38 -7.12
CA TRP A 128 2.44 -0.34 -6.83
C TRP A 128 3.12 -1.66 -7.18
N GLY A 129 2.52 -2.79 -6.84
CA GLY A 129 3.06 -4.09 -7.23
C GLY A 129 3.08 -4.29 -8.75
N VAL A 130 2.02 -3.87 -9.45
CA VAL A 130 1.97 -3.89 -10.93
C VAL A 130 3.06 -2.99 -11.51
N ALA A 131 3.26 -1.78 -10.99
CA ALA A 131 4.27 -0.85 -11.48
C ALA A 131 5.69 -1.42 -11.29
N PHE A 132 6.03 -1.90 -10.10
CA PHE A 132 7.34 -2.50 -9.84
C PHE A 132 7.53 -3.82 -10.60
N GLY A 133 6.48 -4.63 -10.78
CA GLY A 133 6.53 -5.81 -11.63
C GLY A 133 6.93 -5.47 -13.08
N ASN A 134 6.36 -4.41 -13.65
CA ASN A 134 6.73 -3.94 -14.97
C ASN A 134 8.17 -3.40 -15.02
N ILE A 135 8.63 -2.68 -14.00
CA ILE A 135 10.02 -2.19 -13.93
C ILE A 135 10.99 -3.37 -13.92
N VAL A 136 10.71 -4.43 -13.14
CA VAL A 136 11.56 -5.62 -13.06
C VAL A 136 11.55 -6.42 -14.34
N GLN A 137 10.39 -6.56 -14.99
CA GLN A 137 10.24 -7.27 -16.26
C GLN A 137 10.88 -6.49 -17.42
N GLY A 138 10.96 -5.18 -17.32
CA GLY A 138 11.29 -4.26 -18.40
C GLY A 138 10.05 -3.82 -19.17
N VAL A 139 10.06 -2.57 -19.59
CA VAL A 139 8.99 -1.95 -20.39
C VAL A 139 9.52 -1.50 -21.76
N ALA A 140 8.64 -1.46 -22.75
CA ALA A 140 8.99 -1.01 -24.11
C ALA A 140 9.25 0.49 -24.12
N ILE A 141 10.51 0.89 -24.31
CA ILE A 141 10.98 2.28 -24.36
C ILE A 141 11.61 2.49 -25.75
N ASP A 142 11.30 3.62 -26.39
CA ASP A 142 11.92 4.03 -27.66
C ASP A 142 13.32 4.65 -27.47
N GLU A 143 13.96 5.04 -28.59
CA GLU A 143 15.29 5.68 -28.57
C GLU A 143 15.30 7.04 -27.86
N ASN A 144 14.14 7.68 -27.67
CA ASN A 144 13.97 8.94 -26.95
C ASN A 144 13.59 8.75 -25.47
N HIS A 145 13.73 7.54 -24.94
CA HIS A 145 13.33 7.16 -23.58
C HIS A 145 11.83 7.33 -23.29
N ILE A 146 10.97 7.29 -24.34
CA ILE A 146 9.51 7.39 -24.20
C ILE A 146 8.90 5.99 -24.15
N TYR A 147 8.00 5.76 -23.20
CA TYR A 147 7.26 4.52 -23.11
C TYR A 147 6.25 4.40 -24.27
N VAL A 148 6.30 3.28 -25.03
CA VAL A 148 5.47 3.06 -26.22
C VAL A 148 4.49 1.87 -26.08
N GLY A 149 4.45 1.18 -24.94
CA GLY A 149 3.65 -0.04 -24.75
C GLY A 149 2.15 0.17 -24.53
N GLY A 150 1.72 1.37 -24.17
CA GLY A 150 0.32 1.67 -23.81
C GLY A 150 -0.12 1.10 -22.47
N PHE A 151 -1.27 1.56 -21.97
CA PHE A 151 -1.76 1.20 -20.61
C PHE A 151 -2.00 -0.31 -20.43
N PHE A 152 -2.62 -0.96 -21.41
CA PHE A 152 -2.95 -2.39 -21.27
C PHE A 152 -1.73 -3.31 -21.27
N ALA A 153 -0.61 -2.90 -21.85
CA ALA A 153 0.64 -3.65 -21.80
C ALA A 153 1.22 -3.71 -20.37
N LEU A 154 0.91 -2.73 -19.52
CA LEU A 154 1.28 -2.73 -18.11
C LEU A 154 0.50 -3.76 -17.27
N LEU A 155 -0.65 -4.23 -17.77
CA LEU A 155 -1.50 -5.22 -17.11
C LEU A 155 -1.18 -6.65 -17.60
N ASN A 156 0.10 -6.93 -17.86
CA ASN A 156 0.54 -8.28 -18.25
C ASN A 156 0.44 -9.27 -17.08
N PRO A 157 0.40 -10.59 -17.33
CA PRO A 157 0.22 -11.61 -16.29
C PRO A 157 1.27 -11.59 -15.20
N TYR A 158 2.54 -11.29 -15.54
CA TYR A 158 3.62 -11.20 -14.54
C TYR A 158 3.41 -10.00 -13.61
N ALA A 159 3.16 -8.82 -14.16
CA ALA A 159 2.91 -7.62 -13.37
C ALA A 159 1.66 -7.76 -12.49
N LEU A 160 0.59 -8.38 -13.00
CA LEU A 160 -0.60 -8.69 -12.21
C LEU A 160 -0.31 -9.67 -11.06
N LEU A 161 0.50 -10.69 -11.29
CA LEU A 161 0.95 -11.62 -10.25
C LEU A 161 1.72 -10.88 -9.16
N VAL A 162 2.67 -10.01 -9.53
CA VAL A 162 3.41 -9.17 -8.57
C VAL A 162 2.46 -8.24 -7.81
N GLY A 163 1.49 -7.63 -8.51
CA GLY A 163 0.48 -6.77 -7.91
C GLY A 163 -0.35 -7.50 -6.83
N VAL A 164 -0.86 -8.69 -7.16
CA VAL A 164 -1.61 -9.51 -6.19
C VAL A 164 -0.73 -9.95 -5.03
N THR A 165 0.52 -10.33 -5.30
CA THR A 165 1.47 -10.69 -4.25
C THR A 165 1.73 -9.54 -3.29
N THR A 166 1.96 -8.33 -3.81
CA THR A 166 2.17 -7.12 -3.01
C THR A 166 0.95 -6.78 -2.17
N LEU A 167 -0.25 -6.85 -2.77
CA LEU A 167 -1.51 -6.64 -2.05
C LEU A 167 -1.66 -7.61 -0.87
N LEU A 168 -1.40 -8.90 -1.09
CA LEU A 168 -1.48 -9.92 -0.04
C LEU A 168 -0.41 -9.74 1.03
N LEU A 169 0.81 -9.37 0.67
CA LEU A 169 1.89 -9.05 1.61
C LEU A 169 1.53 -7.85 2.48
N PHE A 170 1.03 -6.77 1.90
CA PHE A 170 0.59 -5.60 2.65
C PHE A 170 -0.61 -5.91 3.54
N PHE A 171 -1.57 -6.70 3.04
CA PHE A 171 -2.69 -7.16 3.86
C PHE A 171 -2.21 -7.91 5.11
N LEU A 172 -1.33 -8.90 4.92
CA LEU A 172 -0.75 -9.66 6.03
C LEU A 172 0.03 -8.76 6.99
N HIS A 173 0.85 -7.85 6.45
CA HIS A 173 1.63 -6.89 7.23
C HIS A 173 0.73 -6.00 8.10
N GLY A 174 -0.37 -5.48 7.54
CA GLY A 174 -1.34 -4.68 8.30
C GLY A 174 -2.09 -5.48 9.37
N VAL A 175 -2.48 -6.73 9.08
CA VAL A 175 -3.11 -7.60 10.08
C VAL A 175 -2.15 -7.90 11.24
N LEU A 176 -0.87 -8.15 10.94
CA LEU A 176 0.17 -8.29 11.96
C LEU A 176 0.31 -7.02 12.80
N PHE A 177 0.35 -5.86 12.16
CA PHE A 177 0.44 -4.56 12.84
C PHE A 177 -0.75 -4.33 13.77
N VAL A 178 -1.99 -4.58 13.30
CA VAL A 178 -3.19 -4.50 14.14
C VAL A 178 -3.08 -5.44 15.33
N SER A 179 -2.60 -6.68 15.15
CA SER A 179 -2.44 -7.63 16.25
C SER A 179 -1.45 -7.16 17.31
N LEU A 180 -0.45 -6.35 16.96
CA LEU A 180 0.52 -5.80 17.89
C LEU A 180 0.03 -4.54 18.63
N LYS A 181 -0.92 -3.80 18.01
CA LYS A 181 -1.37 -2.49 18.48
C LYS A 181 -2.74 -2.50 19.15
N THR A 182 -3.43 -3.64 19.19
CA THR A 182 -4.78 -3.76 19.74
C THR A 182 -4.87 -4.82 20.82
N ASP A 183 -5.91 -4.70 21.64
CA ASP A 183 -6.26 -5.66 22.69
C ASP A 183 -7.68 -6.20 22.49
N GLY A 184 -8.04 -7.21 23.30
CA GLY A 184 -9.38 -7.80 23.33
C GLY A 184 -9.75 -8.53 22.05
N GLN A 185 -11.00 -8.35 21.57
CA GLN A 185 -11.56 -9.12 20.46
C GLN A 185 -10.85 -8.84 19.13
N VAL A 186 -10.47 -7.57 18.85
CA VAL A 186 -9.76 -7.20 17.61
C VAL A 186 -8.39 -7.88 17.56
N HIS A 187 -7.65 -7.89 18.67
CA HIS A 187 -6.40 -8.62 18.78
C HIS A 187 -6.58 -10.12 18.51
N ALA A 188 -7.58 -10.75 19.16
CA ALA A 188 -7.85 -12.17 18.99
C ALA A 188 -8.21 -12.52 17.53
N ASP A 189 -9.04 -11.69 16.89
CA ASP A 189 -9.43 -11.89 15.49
C ASP A 189 -8.26 -11.65 14.53
N ALA A 190 -7.38 -10.69 14.80
CA ALA A 190 -6.19 -10.41 14.00
C ALA A 190 -5.12 -11.52 14.11
N ARG A 191 -5.00 -12.18 15.27
CA ARG A 191 -4.05 -13.30 15.48
C ARG A 191 -4.44 -14.57 14.75
N ARG A 192 -5.72 -14.80 14.45
CA ARG A 192 -6.16 -16.05 13.78
C ARG A 192 -5.46 -16.28 12.43
N PRO A 193 -5.49 -15.33 11.45
CA PRO A 193 -4.78 -15.52 10.17
C PRO A 193 -3.27 -15.72 10.36
N VAL A 194 -2.68 -14.98 11.33
CA VAL A 194 -1.26 -15.07 11.66
C VAL A 194 -0.89 -16.46 12.18
N SER A 195 -1.72 -17.05 13.03
CA SER A 195 -1.48 -18.40 13.58
C SER A 195 -1.41 -19.45 12.45
N TYR A 196 -2.24 -19.33 11.42
CA TYR A 196 -2.18 -20.26 10.28
C TYR A 196 -0.89 -20.12 9.46
N THR A 197 -0.35 -18.93 9.30
CA THR A 197 0.92 -18.72 8.58
C THR A 197 2.12 -19.25 9.37
N HIS A 198 2.08 -19.19 10.70
CA HIS A 198 3.13 -19.74 11.57
C HIS A 198 3.03 -21.27 11.81
N LEU A 199 1.85 -21.86 11.68
CA LEU A 199 1.66 -23.31 11.80
C LEU A 199 2.23 -24.10 10.61
N THR A 200 2.50 -23.44 9.48
CA THR A 200 3.16 -24.07 8.31
C THR A 200 4.69 -24.05 8.39
N LEU A 201 5.27 -23.32 9.34
CA LEU A 201 6.68 -23.40 9.66
C LEU A 201 6.84 -24.45 10.78
N PRO A 202 7.71 -25.47 10.62
CA PRO A 202 7.99 -26.44 11.69
C PRO A 202 8.67 -25.68 12.85
N THR A 203 7.89 -25.11 13.74
CA THR A 203 8.41 -24.71 15.04
C THR A 203 8.57 -25.98 15.84
N ASN A 204 9.79 -26.47 15.93
CA ASN A 204 10.18 -27.40 16.99
C ASN A 204 9.82 -26.76 18.33
N ARG A 205 8.62 -27.04 18.82
CA ARG A 205 8.32 -27.02 20.24
C ARG A 205 8.56 -28.41 20.78
N GLU A 206 9.82 -28.76 20.91
CA GLU A 206 10.26 -29.64 21.96
C GLU A 206 10.82 -28.73 23.06
N VAL A 207 10.04 -28.46 24.09
CA VAL A 207 10.39 -28.52 25.52
C VAL A 207 9.07 -28.57 26.30
#